data_1ef91699bba5b12c155da16bc7b3a5a3
#
_entry.id   1ef91699bba5b12c155da16bc7b3a5a3
#
_cell.length_a   1.000
_cell.length_b   1.000
_cell.length_c   1.000
_cell.angle_alpha   90.00
_cell.angle_beta   90.00
_cell.angle_gamma   90.00
#
_symmetry.space_group_name_H-M   'P 1'
#
loop_
_entity.id
_entity.type
_entity.pdbx_description
1 polymer ?
#
loop_
_entity_poly.entity_id
_entity_poly.type
_entity_poly.pdbx_seq_one_letter_code
_entity_poly.pdbx_strand_id
1 'polypeptide(L)'
;MIEGEARDRLGALFGQAKLTHTPSLSTEALKKVKNKPLRAPLILVVAARLVEHPKVPEVEQILSAGALAQNLMLAAHALGYGSMWRTGSMTYDQIVAQGLGLESNEKMIGFLYVGQIEGKQKLLPEHAPDQFVTRW
;
A
#
# COMPACT_ATOMS: atom_id res chain seq x y z
N MET A 1 9.32 1.43 6.16
CA MET A 1 8.78 2.73 6.61
C MET A 1 9.44 3.83 5.79
N ILE A 2 8.65 4.78 5.29
CA ILE A 2 9.09 5.85 4.38
C ILE A 2 8.52 7.16 4.90
N GLU A 3 9.40 8.10 5.24
CA GLU A 3 9.07 9.42 5.78
C GLU A 3 10.09 10.48 5.32
N GLY A 4 9.82 11.74 5.57
CA GLY A 4 10.71 12.84 5.19
C GLY A 4 11.05 12.81 3.69
N GLU A 5 12.29 13.03 3.34
CA GLU A 5 12.81 13.01 1.97
C GLU A 5 12.74 11.63 1.28
N ALA A 6 12.60 10.55 2.05
CA ALA A 6 12.44 9.23 1.45
C ALA A 6 11.14 9.11 0.63
N ARG A 7 10.14 9.95 0.90
CA ARG A 7 8.91 10.04 0.10
C ARG A 7 9.17 10.61 -1.29
N ASP A 8 10.08 11.56 -1.41
CA ASP A 8 10.49 12.11 -2.72
C ASP A 8 11.24 11.05 -3.52
N ARG A 9 12.12 10.28 -2.87
CA ARG A 9 12.82 9.15 -3.51
C ARG A 9 11.83 8.09 -3.99
N LEU A 10 10.81 7.75 -3.20
CA LEU A 10 9.73 6.86 -3.64
C LEU A 10 8.95 7.46 -4.82
N GLY A 11 8.70 8.75 -4.80
CA GLY A 11 8.07 9.46 -5.92
C GLY A 11 8.90 9.39 -7.20
N ALA A 12 10.21 9.57 -7.10
CA ALA A 12 11.13 9.42 -8.23
C ALA A 12 11.10 7.99 -8.78
N LEU A 13 11.11 6.98 -7.90
CA LEU A 13 11.01 5.57 -8.26
C LEU A 13 9.68 5.25 -8.99
N PHE A 14 8.56 5.76 -8.51
CA PHE A 14 7.26 5.65 -9.19
C PHE A 14 7.28 6.30 -10.57
N GLY A 15 7.94 7.46 -10.69
CA GLY A 15 8.11 8.15 -11.96
C GLY A 15 8.94 7.34 -12.94
N GLN A 16 10.04 6.74 -12.49
CA GLN A 16 10.89 5.85 -13.29
C GLN A 16 10.09 4.64 -13.81
N ALA A 17 9.44 3.91 -12.91
CA ALA A 17 8.62 2.75 -13.27
C ALA A 17 7.54 3.13 -14.30
N LYS A 18 6.86 4.25 -14.09
CA LYS A 18 5.81 4.70 -15.00
C LYS A 18 6.34 5.08 -16.38
N LEU A 19 7.48 5.75 -16.47
CA LEU A 19 8.11 6.10 -17.76
C LEU A 19 8.61 4.87 -18.52
N THR A 20 9.11 3.85 -17.82
CA THR A 20 9.53 2.59 -18.45
C THR A 20 8.36 1.91 -19.17
N HIS A 21 7.18 1.91 -18.55
CA HIS A 21 5.97 1.31 -19.15
C HIS A 21 5.20 2.27 -20.09
N THR A 22 5.42 3.56 -19.97
CA THR A 22 4.72 4.58 -20.76
C THR A 22 5.68 5.72 -21.10
N PRO A 23 6.60 5.52 -22.08
CA PRO A 23 7.60 6.53 -22.43
C PRO A 23 7.02 7.87 -22.91
N SER A 24 5.80 7.84 -23.48
CA SER A 24 5.08 9.03 -23.99
C SER A 24 4.26 9.76 -22.91
N LEU A 25 4.50 9.47 -21.61
CA LEU A 25 3.76 10.11 -20.53
C LEU A 25 4.05 11.61 -20.49
N SER A 26 3.00 12.44 -20.42
CA SER A 26 3.15 13.88 -20.33
C SER A 26 3.84 14.29 -19.02
N THR A 27 4.55 15.42 -19.06
CA THR A 27 5.21 16.00 -17.88
C THR A 27 4.26 16.20 -16.70
N GLU A 28 3.04 16.64 -16.99
CA GLU A 28 2.01 16.84 -15.95
C GLU A 28 1.57 15.51 -15.31
N ALA A 29 1.34 14.48 -16.13
CA ALA A 29 0.98 13.16 -15.63
C ALA A 29 2.13 12.53 -14.81
N LEU A 30 3.38 12.71 -15.25
CA LEU A 30 4.56 12.28 -14.52
C LEU A 30 4.66 12.96 -13.15
N LYS A 31 4.44 14.29 -13.11
CA LYS A 31 4.42 15.05 -11.85
C LYS A 31 3.35 14.52 -10.89
N LYS A 32 2.14 14.22 -11.39
CA LYS A 32 1.07 13.60 -10.58
C LYS A 32 1.49 12.24 -10.00
N VAL A 33 2.21 11.42 -10.77
CA VAL A 33 2.73 10.13 -10.30
C VAL A 33 3.77 10.31 -9.21
N LYS A 34 4.76 11.19 -9.43
CA LYS A 34 5.84 11.47 -8.47
C LYS A 34 5.31 12.04 -7.15
N ASN A 35 4.24 12.81 -7.18
CA ASN A 35 3.66 13.42 -5.99
C ASN A 35 2.74 12.48 -5.18
N LYS A 36 2.47 11.26 -5.66
CA LYS A 36 1.63 10.32 -4.91
C LYS A 36 2.12 10.03 -3.49
N PRO A 37 3.42 9.79 -3.25
CA PRO A 37 3.92 9.54 -1.90
C PRO A 37 3.85 10.74 -0.95
N LEU A 38 3.71 11.95 -1.48
CA LEU A 38 3.67 13.18 -0.67
C LEU A 38 2.29 13.44 -0.04
N ARG A 39 1.30 12.57 -0.28
CA ARG A 39 -0.08 12.73 0.23
C ARG A 39 -0.22 12.46 1.72
N ALA A 40 0.76 11.84 2.35
CA ALA A 40 0.80 11.61 3.78
C ALA A 40 2.25 11.73 4.30
N PRO A 41 2.45 12.10 5.56
CA PRO A 41 3.79 12.24 6.12
C PRO A 41 4.52 10.91 6.29
N LEU A 42 3.77 9.81 6.43
CA LEU A 42 4.31 8.47 6.65
C LEU A 42 3.68 7.49 5.67
N ILE A 43 4.51 6.60 5.10
CA ILE A 43 4.06 5.46 4.31
C ILE A 43 4.70 4.19 4.88
N LEU A 44 3.87 3.21 5.21
CA LEU A 44 4.31 1.87 5.54
C LEU A 44 4.14 1.00 4.29
N VAL A 45 5.21 0.39 3.84
CA VAL A 45 5.17 -0.64 2.80
C VAL A 45 5.01 -1.98 3.49
N VAL A 46 3.95 -2.70 3.14
CA VAL A 46 3.69 -4.04 3.66
C VAL A 46 4.01 -5.03 2.54
N ALA A 47 4.86 -6.00 2.85
CA ALA A 47 5.21 -7.09 1.95
C ALA A 47 5.10 -8.43 2.67
N ALA A 48 4.67 -9.45 1.95
CA ALA A 48 4.70 -10.84 2.39
C ALA A 48 6.01 -11.47 1.91
N ARG A 49 6.78 -12.05 2.81
CA ARG A 49 7.91 -12.91 2.48
C ARG A 49 7.39 -14.33 2.32
N LEU A 50 7.46 -14.83 1.09
CA LEU A 50 6.97 -16.15 0.74
C LEU A 50 8.04 -17.20 0.96
N VAL A 51 7.67 -18.27 1.62
CA VAL A 51 8.53 -19.42 1.83
C VAL A 51 7.82 -20.69 1.36
N GLU A 52 8.57 -21.62 0.78
CA GLU A 52 8.02 -22.94 0.48
C GLU A 52 7.67 -23.64 1.80
N HIS A 53 6.42 -24.06 1.94
CA HIS A 53 5.94 -24.71 3.14
C HIS A 53 4.92 -25.79 2.80
N PRO A 54 5.08 -27.03 3.33
CA PRO A 54 4.26 -28.19 2.94
C PRO A 54 2.79 -28.09 3.32
N LYS A 55 2.46 -27.22 4.29
CA LYS A 55 1.08 -27.08 4.83
C LYS A 55 0.51 -25.67 4.69
N VAL A 56 1.33 -24.67 4.35
CA VAL A 56 0.88 -23.27 4.28
C VAL A 56 1.13 -22.74 2.87
N PRO A 57 0.12 -22.74 2.01
CA PRO A 57 0.25 -22.25 0.64
C PRO A 57 0.49 -20.73 0.61
N GLU A 58 1.03 -20.23 -0.50
CA GLU A 58 1.35 -18.80 -0.68
C GLU A 58 0.18 -17.87 -0.37
N VAL A 59 -1.03 -18.28 -0.75
CA VAL A 59 -2.23 -17.45 -0.52
C VAL A 59 -2.46 -17.17 0.96
N GLU A 60 -2.22 -18.13 1.84
CA GLU A 60 -2.38 -17.93 3.29
C GLU A 60 -1.30 -17.00 3.85
N GLN A 61 -0.08 -17.08 3.33
CA GLN A 61 1.00 -16.17 3.70
C GLN A 61 0.70 -14.73 3.26
N ILE A 62 0.13 -14.55 2.06
CA ILE A 62 -0.33 -13.26 1.55
C ILE A 62 -1.48 -12.71 2.40
N LEU A 63 -2.47 -13.55 2.72
CA LEU A 63 -3.61 -13.16 3.57
C LEU A 63 -3.15 -12.76 4.98
N SER A 64 -2.16 -13.46 5.55
CA SER A 64 -1.56 -13.10 6.83
C SER A 64 -0.93 -11.69 6.80
N ALA A 65 -0.19 -11.36 5.74
CA ALA A 65 0.35 -10.01 5.56
C ALA A 65 -0.75 -8.97 5.31
N GLY A 66 -1.85 -9.35 4.64
CA GLY A 66 -3.04 -8.52 4.50
C GLY A 66 -3.72 -8.24 5.85
N ALA A 67 -3.82 -9.24 6.72
CA ALA A 67 -4.33 -9.08 8.08
C ALA A 67 -3.44 -8.16 8.92
N LEU A 68 -2.10 -8.24 8.76
CA LEU A 68 -1.18 -7.28 9.37
C LEU A 68 -1.47 -5.85 8.89
N ALA A 69 -1.67 -5.65 7.58
CA ALA A 69 -1.99 -4.33 7.04
C ALA A 69 -3.27 -3.75 7.67
N GLN A 70 -4.32 -4.56 7.82
CA GLN A 70 -5.55 -4.16 8.50
C GLN A 70 -5.30 -3.81 9.97
N ASN A 71 -4.53 -4.62 10.70
CA ASN A 71 -4.21 -4.35 12.10
C ASN A 71 -3.39 -3.06 12.27
N LEU A 72 -2.47 -2.75 11.35
CA LEU A 72 -1.74 -1.48 11.35
C LEU A 72 -2.68 -0.28 11.15
N MET A 73 -3.71 -0.41 10.30
CA MET A 73 -4.72 0.64 10.12
C MET A 73 -5.57 0.83 11.36
N LEU A 74 -5.98 -0.25 12.03
CA LEU A 74 -6.73 -0.19 13.30
C LEU A 74 -5.87 0.44 14.41
N ALA A 75 -4.59 0.09 14.50
CA ALA A 75 -3.67 0.69 15.45
C ALA A 75 -3.48 2.20 15.20
N ALA A 76 -3.31 2.60 13.93
CA ALA A 76 -3.23 4.01 13.56
C ALA A 76 -4.49 4.76 13.99
N HIS A 77 -5.68 4.19 13.74
CA HIS A 77 -6.95 4.79 14.16
C HIS A 77 -7.05 4.91 15.69
N ALA A 78 -6.67 3.89 16.44
CA ALA A 78 -6.68 3.91 17.91
C ALA A 78 -5.73 4.97 18.49
N LEU A 79 -4.67 5.30 17.75
CA LEU A 79 -3.72 6.36 18.09
C LEU A 79 -4.16 7.76 17.59
N GLY A 80 -5.35 7.90 17.01
CA GLY A 80 -5.89 9.16 16.52
C GLY A 80 -5.40 9.57 15.12
N TYR A 81 -4.76 8.67 14.37
CA TYR A 81 -4.32 8.92 13.00
C TYR A 81 -5.30 8.36 11.97
N GLY A 82 -5.34 9.03 10.82
CA GLY A 82 -5.96 8.47 9.62
C GLY A 82 -5.00 7.56 8.87
N SER A 83 -5.56 6.54 8.22
CA SER A 83 -4.79 5.67 7.35
C SER A 83 -5.56 5.33 6.08
N MET A 84 -4.82 5.04 5.00
CA MET A 84 -5.40 4.61 3.74
C MET A 84 -4.51 3.56 3.09
N TRP A 85 -5.07 2.38 2.88
CA TRP A 85 -4.41 1.32 2.12
C TRP A 85 -4.53 1.60 0.62
N ARG A 86 -3.40 1.72 -0.03
CA ARG A 86 -3.29 1.93 -1.47
C ARG A 86 -2.55 0.77 -2.12
N THR A 87 -3.09 0.36 -3.24
CA THR A 87 -2.50 -0.62 -4.17
C THR A 87 -2.37 0.01 -5.56
N GLY A 88 -2.67 -0.72 -6.60
CA GLY A 88 -2.58 -0.28 -8.00
C GLY A 88 -1.26 -0.67 -8.65
N SER A 89 -0.99 -0.16 -9.84
CA SER A 89 0.15 -0.60 -10.65
C SER A 89 1.50 -0.56 -9.94
N MET A 90 1.73 0.41 -9.04
CA MET A 90 3.00 0.54 -8.33
C MET A 90 3.25 -0.59 -7.31
N THR A 91 2.20 -1.19 -6.77
CA THR A 91 2.30 -2.33 -5.85
C THR A 91 2.78 -3.60 -6.56
N TYR A 92 2.46 -3.74 -7.83
CA TYR A 92 2.77 -4.93 -8.63
C TYR A 92 3.95 -4.71 -9.59
N ASP A 93 4.59 -3.55 -9.51
CA ASP A 93 5.67 -3.17 -10.41
C ASP A 93 7.02 -3.69 -9.88
N GLN A 94 7.73 -4.44 -10.72
CA GLN A 94 9.02 -5.02 -10.35
C GLN A 94 10.11 -3.96 -10.14
N ILE A 95 10.10 -2.85 -10.90
CA ILE A 95 11.05 -1.75 -10.73
C ILE A 95 10.86 -1.13 -9.35
N VAL A 96 9.59 -0.96 -8.92
CA VAL A 96 9.27 -0.44 -7.60
C VAL A 96 9.68 -1.42 -6.50
N ALA A 97 9.39 -2.71 -6.66
CA ALA A 97 9.78 -3.74 -5.69
C ALA A 97 11.31 -3.79 -5.50
N GLN A 98 12.06 -3.84 -6.60
CA GLN A 98 13.52 -3.84 -6.59
C GLN A 98 14.10 -2.54 -6.01
N GLY A 99 13.54 -1.40 -6.39
CA GLY A 99 13.96 -0.09 -5.87
C GLY A 99 13.69 0.10 -4.37
N LEU A 100 12.75 -0.66 -3.81
CA LEU A 100 12.49 -0.76 -2.37
C LEU A 100 13.35 -1.82 -1.67
N GLY A 101 14.16 -2.57 -2.41
CA GLY A 101 15.02 -3.61 -1.88
C GLY A 101 14.30 -4.92 -1.56
N LEU A 102 13.13 -5.16 -2.16
CA LEU A 102 12.41 -6.42 -1.99
C LEU A 102 13.11 -7.55 -2.76
N GLU A 103 13.17 -8.72 -2.14
CA GLU A 103 13.68 -9.94 -2.74
C GLU A 103 12.65 -10.60 -3.66
N SER A 104 13.08 -11.55 -4.48
CA SER A 104 12.22 -12.23 -5.47
C SER A 104 11.08 -13.02 -4.85
N ASN A 105 11.24 -13.48 -3.61
CA ASN A 105 10.22 -14.17 -2.83
C ASN A 105 9.39 -13.24 -1.95
N GLU A 106 9.53 -11.92 -2.12
CA GLU A 106 8.72 -10.94 -1.38
C GLU A 106 7.69 -10.32 -2.30
N LYS A 107 6.42 -10.38 -1.89
CA LYS A 107 5.29 -9.79 -2.61
C LYS A 107 4.74 -8.60 -1.83
N MET A 108 4.72 -7.45 -2.47
CA MET A 108 4.15 -6.23 -1.89
C MET A 108 2.63 -6.36 -1.78
N ILE A 109 2.10 -6.10 -0.58
CA ILE A 109 0.66 -6.11 -0.27
C ILE A 109 0.07 -4.72 -0.52
N GLY A 110 0.84 -3.68 -0.27
CA GLY A 110 0.42 -2.31 -0.54
C GLY A 110 1.19 -1.28 0.26
N PHE A 111 0.75 -0.05 0.08
CA PHE A 111 1.25 1.14 0.76
C PHE A 111 0.18 1.64 1.72
N LEU A 112 0.47 1.69 3.02
CA LEU A 112 -0.39 2.32 4.00
C LEU A 112 0.07 3.76 4.21
N TYR A 113 -0.74 4.70 3.76
CA TYR A 113 -0.54 6.13 3.97
C TYR A 113 -1.10 6.49 5.34
N VAL A 114 -0.28 7.05 6.21
CA VAL A 114 -0.67 7.39 7.59
C VAL A 114 -0.37 8.86 7.86
N GLY A 115 -1.31 9.56 8.49
CA GLY A 115 -1.17 10.96 8.84
C GLY A 115 -2.33 11.47 9.69
N GLN A 116 -2.31 12.73 10.05
CA GLN A 116 -3.43 13.37 10.70
C GLN A 116 -4.64 13.45 9.77
N ILE A 117 -5.84 13.32 10.33
CA ILE A 117 -7.08 13.46 9.58
C ILE A 117 -7.36 14.96 9.43
N GLU A 118 -7.29 15.42 8.18
CA GLU A 118 -7.65 16.77 7.80
C GLU A 118 -9.05 16.77 7.16
N GLY A 119 -9.94 17.63 7.64
CA GLY A 119 -11.29 17.79 7.12
C GLY A 119 -12.35 16.92 7.79
N LYS A 120 -13.53 16.86 7.16
CA LYS A 120 -14.68 16.11 7.69
C LYS A 120 -14.47 14.59 7.50
N GLN A 121 -14.75 13.85 8.56
CA GLN A 121 -14.84 12.39 8.46
C GLN A 121 -15.95 11.99 7.49
N LYS A 122 -15.68 11.00 6.67
CA LYS A 122 -16.70 10.41 5.80
C LYS A 122 -17.68 9.61 6.64
N LEU A 123 -18.97 9.76 6.34
CA LEU A 123 -19.97 8.86 6.86
C LEU A 123 -19.68 7.45 6.32
N LEU A 124 -19.62 6.49 7.23
CA LEU A 124 -19.49 5.08 6.87
C LEU A 124 -20.87 4.56 6.51
N PRO A 125 -21.01 3.80 5.41
CA PRO A 125 -22.25 3.10 5.12
C PRO A 125 -22.51 2.05 6.21
N GLU A 126 -23.73 2.01 6.70
CA GLU A 126 -24.18 0.94 7.59
C GLU A 126 -24.52 -0.31 6.75
N HIS A 127 -23.90 -1.42 7.09
CA HIS A 127 -24.20 -2.71 6.50
C HIS A 127 -24.73 -3.63 7.61
N ALA A 128 -25.91 -4.21 7.40
CA ALA A 128 -26.44 -5.23 8.29
C ALA A 128 -25.56 -6.50 8.18
N PRO A 129 -24.99 -7.01 9.28
CA PRO A 129 -24.15 -8.22 9.24
C PRO A 129 -24.82 -9.44 8.61
N ASP A 130 -26.13 -9.56 8.75
CA ASP A 130 -26.92 -10.66 8.21
C ASP A 130 -26.91 -10.76 6.66
N GLN A 131 -26.49 -9.69 5.98
CA GLN A 131 -26.29 -9.71 4.53
C GLN A 131 -25.06 -10.54 4.11
N PHE A 132 -24.16 -10.82 5.03
CA PHE A 132 -22.86 -11.46 4.78
C PHE A 132 -22.69 -12.76 5.55
N VAL A 133 -23.63 -13.11 6.43
CA VAL A 133 -23.55 -14.28 7.30
C VAL A 133 -24.72 -15.21 7.01
N THR A 134 -24.40 -16.43 6.69
CA THR A 134 -25.39 -17.52 6.57
C THR A 134 -25.19 -18.50 7.71
N ARG A 135 -26.29 -18.89 8.37
CA ARG A 135 -26.26 -19.99 9.35
C ARG A 135 -26.41 -21.30 8.60
N TRP A 136 -25.56 -22.24 8.92
CA TRP A 136 -25.55 -23.58 8.34
C TRP A 136 -26.08 -24.58 9.34
#